data_c1383c2d7c32cbb11de67ef8c5167cad
#
_entry.id   c1383c2d7c32cbb11de67ef8c5167cad
#
_cell.length_a   1.000
_cell.length_b   1.000
_cell.length_c   1.000
_cell.angle_alpha   90.00
_cell.angle_beta   90.00
_cell.angle_gamma   90.00
#
_symmetry.space_group_name_H-M   'P 1'
#
loop_
_entity.id
_entity.type
_entity.pdbx_description
1 polymer ?
#
loop_
_entity_poly.entity_id
_entity_poly.type
_entity_poly.pdbx_seq_one_letter_code
_entity_poly.pdbx_strand_id
1 'polypeptide(L)'
;MDGSLLPFLSDADLSGLAATPDLLVAMDFDGTLAHFSDEPEGVHAVPGAIEALEGLAQLPNTVAMVISGRNLEQLSKATMLPTHGPVRLVGSHGAEPADGGATELSPVQRAWLNELRAHAEEIATEHDGAWVEIKPLAVGLHTRLVPNKELAGRLNQRLADVATTSDLSQVTWGKDILEVAVDKTTKGSYIEDFRRAYAREHGRELRVLFAGDDTTDETALSTLHYSSDMAPAVGATDPHLVAPAANTPDIGIRVGGGETSATHRLDTPEDVRDFLQDLLRRRDGRSAD
;
A
#
# COMPACT_ATOMS: atom_id res chain seq x y z
N MET A 1 -7.06 -27.21 5.78
CA MET A 1 -6.94 -26.33 6.96
C MET A 1 -8.10 -25.37 6.87
N ASP A 2 -8.87 -25.29 7.94
CA ASP A 2 -10.11 -24.56 8.02
C ASP A 2 -9.83 -23.08 7.79
N GLY A 3 -10.39 -22.52 6.73
CA GLY A 3 -10.29 -21.08 6.47
C GLY A 3 -11.14 -20.36 7.50
N SER A 4 -10.57 -20.15 8.69
CA SER A 4 -11.26 -19.38 9.72
C SER A 4 -11.61 -18.02 9.15
N LEU A 5 -12.89 -17.74 9.02
CA LEU A 5 -13.41 -16.43 8.65
C LEU A 5 -12.86 -15.44 9.66
N LEU A 6 -12.01 -14.51 9.20
CA LEU A 6 -11.58 -13.39 10.04
C LEU A 6 -12.81 -12.61 10.49
N PRO A 7 -12.83 -12.09 11.73
CA PRO A 7 -13.96 -11.31 12.20
C PRO A 7 -14.07 -10.00 11.41
N PHE A 8 -15.32 -9.53 11.24
CA PHE A 8 -15.56 -8.14 10.89
C PHE A 8 -15.17 -7.24 12.07
N LEU A 9 -14.82 -6.00 11.78
CA LEU A 9 -14.52 -5.01 12.81
C LEU A 9 -15.73 -4.83 13.73
N SER A 10 -15.49 -4.99 15.02
CA SER A 10 -16.52 -4.78 16.03
C SER A 10 -16.66 -3.29 16.36
N ASP A 11 -17.77 -2.95 17.01
CA ASP A 11 -18.01 -1.62 17.57
C ASP A 11 -16.92 -1.20 18.58
N ALA A 12 -16.36 -2.18 19.29
CA ALA A 12 -15.25 -1.97 20.24
C ALA A 12 -13.93 -1.61 19.51
N ASP A 13 -13.64 -2.25 18.36
CA ASP A 13 -12.45 -1.95 17.57
C ASP A 13 -12.50 -0.53 17.01
N LEU A 14 -13.64 -0.14 16.44
CA LEU A 14 -13.90 1.20 15.96
C LEU A 14 -13.79 2.25 17.07
N SER A 15 -14.38 2.00 18.22
CA SER A 15 -14.29 2.89 19.38
C SER A 15 -12.85 3.00 19.88
N GLY A 16 -12.13 1.90 19.90
CA GLY A 16 -10.70 1.86 20.25
C GLY A 16 -9.82 2.66 19.28
N LEU A 17 -10.08 2.57 17.95
CA LEU A 17 -9.39 3.38 16.94
C LEU A 17 -9.73 4.86 17.11
N ALA A 18 -11.02 5.19 17.26
CA ALA A 18 -11.48 6.56 17.42
C ALA A 18 -10.87 7.26 18.66
N ALA A 19 -10.67 6.52 19.74
CA ALA A 19 -10.09 7.03 20.99
C ALA A 19 -8.55 7.07 20.99
N THR A 20 -7.89 6.55 19.96
CA THR A 20 -6.43 6.51 19.88
C THR A 20 -5.85 7.93 19.80
N PRO A 21 -4.84 8.29 20.63
CA PRO A 21 -4.24 9.62 20.62
C PRO A 21 -3.65 10.00 19.27
N ASP A 22 -2.82 9.12 18.69
CA ASP A 22 -2.14 9.34 17.41
C ASP A 22 -2.42 8.16 16.48
N LEU A 23 -3.07 8.42 15.33
CA LEU A 23 -3.56 7.39 14.42
C LEU A 23 -3.04 7.62 13.00
N LEU A 24 -2.48 6.57 12.40
CA LEU A 24 -2.26 6.46 10.96
C LEU A 24 -3.38 5.60 10.35
N VAL A 25 -4.10 6.17 9.40
CA VAL A 25 -5.08 5.49 8.55
C VAL A 25 -4.46 5.35 7.17
N ALA A 26 -3.89 4.19 6.88
CA ALA A 26 -3.23 3.90 5.61
C ALA A 26 -4.06 2.90 4.81
N MET A 27 -4.40 3.25 3.58
CA MET A 27 -5.23 2.46 2.68
C MET A 27 -4.48 2.15 1.39
N ASP A 28 -4.58 0.92 0.91
CA ASP A 28 -4.33 0.64 -0.49
C ASP A 28 -5.43 1.26 -1.36
N PHE A 29 -5.23 1.30 -2.68
CA PHE A 29 -6.16 1.92 -3.61
C PHE A 29 -6.97 0.91 -4.43
N ASP A 30 -6.31 0.15 -5.30
CA ASP A 30 -6.96 -0.79 -6.21
C ASP A 30 -7.46 -2.03 -5.45
N GLY A 31 -8.74 -2.35 -5.53
CA GLY A 31 -9.36 -3.44 -4.74
C GLY A 31 -9.74 -3.04 -3.32
N THR A 32 -9.28 -1.88 -2.82
CA THR A 32 -9.50 -1.42 -1.44
C THR A 32 -10.37 -0.16 -1.37
N LEU A 33 -9.97 0.94 -1.99
CA LEU A 33 -10.76 2.18 -2.11
C LEU A 33 -11.52 2.26 -3.44
N ALA A 34 -11.11 1.47 -4.41
CA ALA A 34 -11.69 1.41 -5.75
C ALA A 34 -11.86 -0.05 -6.16
N HIS A 35 -12.86 -0.35 -6.97
CA HIS A 35 -12.99 -1.67 -7.56
C HIS A 35 -11.82 -1.96 -8.49
N PHE A 36 -11.35 -3.21 -8.47
CA PHE A 36 -10.34 -3.65 -9.41
C PHE A 36 -10.89 -3.56 -10.85
N SER A 37 -10.12 -2.99 -11.75
CA SER A 37 -10.49 -2.86 -13.16
C SER A 37 -9.37 -3.35 -14.07
N ASP A 38 -9.79 -3.93 -15.17
CA ASP A 38 -8.88 -4.28 -16.26
C ASP A 38 -8.39 -3.06 -17.06
N GLU A 39 -9.01 -1.89 -16.87
CA GLU A 39 -8.64 -0.60 -17.47
C GLU A 39 -8.20 0.38 -16.39
N PRO A 40 -6.92 0.43 -16.04
CA PRO A 40 -6.42 1.20 -14.89
C PRO A 40 -6.65 2.71 -15.00
N GLU A 41 -6.72 3.26 -16.23
CA GLU A 41 -6.82 4.71 -16.46
C GLU A 41 -8.18 5.31 -16.08
N GLY A 42 -9.24 4.48 -16.01
CA GLY A 42 -10.59 4.92 -15.66
C GLY A 42 -11.02 4.58 -14.23
N VAL A 43 -10.11 4.08 -13.41
CA VAL A 43 -10.44 3.67 -12.04
C VAL A 43 -10.50 4.88 -11.11
N HIS A 44 -11.61 4.99 -10.39
CA HIS A 44 -11.81 5.98 -9.34
C HIS A 44 -12.24 5.31 -8.04
N ALA A 45 -11.94 5.95 -6.92
CA ALA A 45 -12.42 5.49 -5.63
C ALA A 45 -13.96 5.45 -5.60
N VAL A 46 -14.51 4.54 -4.80
CA VAL A 46 -15.95 4.52 -4.55
C VAL A 46 -16.40 5.84 -3.90
N PRO A 47 -17.56 6.40 -4.29
CA PRO A 47 -18.01 7.69 -3.79
C PRO A 47 -18.05 7.75 -2.27
N GLY A 48 -17.46 8.79 -1.69
CA GLY A 48 -17.41 9.01 -0.23
C GLY A 48 -16.18 8.44 0.48
N ALA A 49 -15.35 7.61 -0.20
CA ALA A 49 -14.15 7.04 0.43
C ALA A 49 -13.02 8.08 0.57
N ILE A 50 -12.78 8.84 -0.48
CA ILE A 50 -11.75 9.91 -0.46
C ILE A 50 -12.16 11.03 0.50
N GLU A 51 -13.43 11.44 0.47
CA GLU A 51 -13.96 12.47 1.37
C GLU A 51 -13.83 12.05 2.84
N ALA A 52 -14.01 10.77 3.15
CA ALA A 52 -13.80 10.26 4.51
C ALA A 52 -12.31 10.34 4.92
N LEU A 53 -11.38 10.00 4.02
CA LEU A 53 -9.94 10.15 4.28
C LEU A 53 -9.52 11.62 4.44
N GLU A 54 -10.05 12.52 3.61
CA GLU A 54 -9.81 13.96 3.76
C GLU A 54 -10.35 14.48 5.10
N GLY A 55 -11.55 14.04 5.50
CA GLY A 55 -12.10 14.36 6.80
C GLY A 55 -11.24 13.87 7.96
N LEU A 56 -10.76 12.62 7.90
CA LEU A 56 -9.85 12.06 8.90
C LEU A 56 -8.52 12.83 8.97
N ALA A 57 -7.98 13.23 7.83
CA ALA A 57 -6.73 13.99 7.75
C ALA A 57 -6.84 15.41 8.36
N GLN A 58 -8.04 15.95 8.52
CA GLN A 58 -8.28 17.23 9.18
C GLN A 58 -8.37 17.10 10.71
N LEU A 59 -8.51 15.90 11.24
CA LEU A 59 -8.62 15.69 12.68
C LEU A 59 -7.24 15.76 13.36
N PRO A 60 -7.17 16.29 14.58
CA PRO A 60 -5.90 16.34 15.31
C PRO A 60 -5.25 14.96 15.47
N ASN A 61 -3.93 14.92 15.31
CA ASN A 61 -3.12 13.72 15.50
C ASN A 61 -3.60 12.51 14.66
N THR A 62 -4.14 12.80 13.48
CA THR A 62 -4.59 11.77 12.53
C THR A 62 -3.87 11.98 11.22
N VAL A 63 -3.18 10.96 10.75
CA VAL A 63 -2.55 10.94 9.42
C VAL A 63 -3.38 10.01 8.54
N ALA A 64 -3.90 10.53 7.43
CA ALA A 64 -4.51 9.70 6.39
C ALA A 64 -3.53 9.54 5.22
N MET A 65 -3.44 8.33 4.69
CA MET A 65 -2.49 7.96 3.64
C MET A 65 -3.14 7.02 2.65
N VAL A 66 -2.84 7.20 1.36
CA VAL A 66 -3.10 6.20 0.33
C VAL A 66 -1.74 5.73 -0.21
N ILE A 67 -1.47 4.43 -0.12
CA ILE A 67 -0.23 3.80 -0.55
C ILE A 67 -0.51 2.70 -1.57
N SER A 68 0.00 2.82 -2.79
CA SER A 68 -0.40 2.00 -3.93
C SER A 68 0.79 1.55 -4.78
N GLY A 69 0.59 0.48 -5.56
CA GLY A 69 1.51 0.07 -6.62
C GLY A 69 1.52 1.00 -7.84
N ARG A 70 0.50 1.87 -7.97
CA ARG A 70 0.52 2.95 -8.98
C ARG A 70 1.68 3.90 -8.69
N ASN A 71 2.29 4.48 -9.74
CA ASN A 71 3.21 5.58 -9.50
C ASN A 71 2.45 6.82 -8.97
N LEU A 72 3.16 7.78 -8.42
CA LEU A 72 2.55 8.93 -7.74
C LEU A 72 1.62 9.74 -8.66
N GLU A 73 1.98 9.90 -9.94
CA GLU A 73 1.17 10.64 -10.92
C GLU A 73 -0.15 9.89 -11.22
N GLN A 74 -0.07 8.59 -11.46
CA GLN A 74 -1.25 7.73 -11.67
C GLN A 74 -2.16 7.71 -10.44
N LEU A 75 -1.57 7.62 -9.23
CA LEU A 75 -2.32 7.62 -7.97
C LEU A 75 -3.04 8.94 -7.74
N SER A 76 -2.38 10.08 -7.97
CA SER A 76 -2.98 11.40 -7.86
C SER A 76 -4.17 11.57 -8.83
N LYS A 77 -4.04 11.10 -10.06
CA LYS A 77 -5.14 11.12 -11.05
C LYS A 77 -6.31 10.22 -10.63
N ALA A 78 -6.02 9.00 -10.16
CA ALA A 78 -7.05 8.04 -9.80
C ALA A 78 -7.82 8.42 -8.53
N THR A 79 -7.14 9.00 -7.55
CA THR A 79 -7.75 9.50 -6.31
C THR A 79 -8.38 10.88 -6.46
N MET A 80 -8.03 11.62 -7.52
CA MET A 80 -8.36 13.05 -7.72
C MET A 80 -7.79 13.96 -6.60
N LEU A 81 -6.84 13.47 -5.82
CA LEU A 81 -6.18 14.23 -4.77
C LEU A 81 -4.91 14.92 -5.30
N PRO A 82 -4.63 16.14 -4.83
CA PRO A 82 -3.36 16.79 -5.12
C PRO A 82 -2.22 16.07 -4.38
N THR A 83 -1.04 16.02 -4.98
CA THR A 83 0.15 15.44 -4.35
C THR A 83 0.56 16.14 -3.05
N HIS A 84 0.24 17.43 -2.91
CA HIS A 84 0.47 18.23 -1.70
C HIS A 84 -0.86 18.57 -1.02
N GLY A 85 -1.54 17.57 -0.50
CA GLY A 85 -2.82 17.68 0.18
C GLY A 85 -2.76 17.18 1.63
N PRO A 86 -3.90 17.21 2.34
CA PRO A 86 -3.99 16.68 3.69
C PRO A 86 -3.83 15.15 3.74
N VAL A 87 -4.30 14.44 2.71
CA VAL A 87 -4.11 13.00 2.56
C VAL A 87 -2.75 12.76 1.89
N ARG A 88 -1.89 11.97 2.51
CA ARG A 88 -0.58 11.61 1.95
C ARG A 88 -0.74 10.61 0.83
N LEU A 89 -0.16 10.90 -0.32
CA LEU A 89 -0.08 9.94 -1.42
C LEU A 89 1.31 9.32 -1.48
N VAL A 90 1.35 8.01 -1.64
CA VAL A 90 2.58 7.23 -1.71
C VAL A 90 2.47 6.24 -2.85
N GLY A 91 3.20 6.47 -3.91
CA GLY A 91 3.22 5.61 -5.10
C GLY A 91 4.30 4.53 -5.04
N SER A 92 4.29 3.68 -6.05
CA SER A 92 5.30 2.63 -6.30
C SER A 92 5.63 1.81 -5.05
N HIS A 93 4.57 1.31 -4.36
CA HIS A 93 4.65 0.49 -3.14
C HIS A 93 5.43 1.12 -1.97
N GLY A 94 5.55 2.44 -1.93
CA GLY A 94 6.28 3.14 -0.87
C GLY A 94 7.48 3.95 -1.36
N ALA A 95 7.94 3.72 -2.58
CA ALA A 95 9.16 4.33 -3.11
C ALA A 95 8.98 5.76 -3.63
N GLU A 96 7.74 6.22 -3.82
CA GLU A 96 7.40 7.56 -4.31
C GLU A 96 6.46 8.33 -3.36
N PRO A 97 6.92 8.77 -2.18
CA PRO A 97 6.10 9.62 -1.30
C PRO A 97 5.97 11.04 -1.87
N ALA A 98 4.75 11.60 -1.82
CA ALA A 98 4.45 12.91 -2.39
C ALA A 98 5.08 14.09 -1.64
N ASP A 99 5.38 13.94 -0.36
CA ASP A 99 5.99 14.95 0.50
C ASP A 99 7.52 15.04 0.40
N GLY A 100 8.10 14.34 -0.55
CA GLY A 100 9.53 14.29 -0.77
C GLY A 100 10.20 13.08 -0.12
N GLY A 101 11.48 12.88 -0.41
CA GLY A 101 12.19 11.67 0.00
C GLY A 101 11.93 10.48 -0.94
N ALA A 102 11.41 10.75 -2.14
CA ALA A 102 11.36 9.73 -3.19
C ALA A 102 12.75 9.09 -3.34
N THR A 103 12.77 7.79 -3.51
CA THR A 103 14.02 7.05 -3.65
C THR A 103 14.82 7.57 -4.84
N GLU A 104 15.98 8.16 -4.58
CA GLU A 104 16.92 8.50 -5.63
C GLU A 104 17.72 7.26 -6.01
N LEU A 105 17.54 6.81 -7.25
CA LEU A 105 18.32 5.70 -7.77
C LEU A 105 19.81 6.05 -7.82
N SER A 106 20.63 5.22 -7.24
CA SER A 106 22.08 5.25 -7.46
C SER A 106 22.41 5.09 -8.94
N PRO A 107 23.60 5.53 -9.40
CA PRO A 107 24.00 5.33 -10.79
C PRO A 107 23.93 3.87 -11.26
N VAL A 108 24.21 2.92 -10.36
CA VAL A 108 24.16 1.48 -10.67
C VAL A 108 22.71 1.00 -10.84
N GLN A 109 21.81 1.40 -9.95
CA GLN A 109 20.38 1.08 -10.08
C GLN A 109 19.77 1.70 -11.34
N ARG A 110 20.15 2.94 -11.67
CA ARG A 110 19.69 3.62 -12.89
C ARG A 110 20.17 2.91 -14.15
N ALA A 111 21.42 2.50 -14.18
CA ALA A 111 21.97 1.73 -15.31
C ALA A 111 21.22 0.40 -15.46
N TRP A 112 21.02 -0.31 -14.36
CA TRP A 112 20.31 -1.58 -14.35
C TRP A 112 18.84 -1.46 -14.79
N LEU A 113 18.15 -0.42 -14.32
CA LEU A 113 16.77 -0.15 -14.78
C LEU A 113 16.71 0.10 -16.30
N ASN A 114 17.70 0.79 -16.87
CA ASN A 114 17.75 1.01 -18.30
C ASN A 114 18.02 -0.30 -19.08
N GLU A 115 18.84 -1.21 -18.56
CA GLU A 115 19.02 -2.55 -19.14
C GLU A 115 17.73 -3.37 -19.08
N LEU A 116 17.04 -3.38 -17.95
CA LEU A 116 15.74 -4.05 -17.80
C LEU A 116 14.69 -3.52 -18.78
N ARG A 117 14.65 -2.19 -18.98
CA ARG A 117 13.76 -1.55 -19.96
C ARG A 117 14.05 -2.01 -21.38
N ALA A 118 15.32 -2.02 -21.76
CA ALA A 118 15.75 -2.46 -23.09
C ALA A 118 15.36 -3.93 -23.35
N HIS A 119 15.55 -4.81 -22.37
CA HIS A 119 15.13 -6.21 -22.47
C HIS A 119 13.62 -6.37 -22.54
N ALA A 120 12.86 -5.61 -21.74
CA ALA A 120 11.40 -5.64 -21.78
C ALA A 120 10.87 -5.16 -23.15
N GLU A 121 11.45 -4.09 -23.70
CA GLU A 121 11.10 -3.57 -25.03
C GLU A 121 11.43 -4.59 -26.13
N GLU A 122 12.61 -5.22 -26.09
CA GLU A 122 12.98 -6.28 -27.03
C GLU A 122 11.96 -7.43 -26.99
N ILE A 123 11.62 -7.91 -25.79
CA ILE A 123 10.63 -8.99 -25.62
C ILE A 123 9.26 -8.56 -26.16
N ALA A 124 8.84 -7.33 -25.89
CA ALA A 124 7.51 -6.84 -26.33
C ALA A 124 7.41 -6.71 -27.85
N THR A 125 8.52 -6.36 -28.55
CA THR A 125 8.53 -6.25 -30.02
C THR A 125 8.39 -7.59 -30.76
N GLU A 126 8.65 -8.70 -30.09
CA GLU A 126 8.56 -10.03 -30.72
C GLU A 126 7.10 -10.52 -30.89
N HIS A 127 6.15 -9.94 -30.14
CA HIS A 127 4.78 -10.47 -30.08
C HIS A 127 3.73 -9.39 -29.99
N ASP A 128 2.79 -9.37 -30.92
CA ASP A 128 1.61 -8.53 -30.86
C ASP A 128 0.83 -8.81 -29.55
N GLY A 129 0.43 -7.74 -28.87
CA GLY A 129 -0.31 -7.81 -27.61
C GLY A 129 0.57 -7.82 -26.35
N ALA A 130 1.90 -7.84 -26.47
CA ALA A 130 2.81 -7.48 -25.38
C ALA A 130 3.17 -5.99 -25.49
N TRP A 131 3.28 -5.33 -24.31
CA TRP A 131 3.70 -3.94 -24.25
C TRP A 131 4.41 -3.62 -22.91
N VAL A 132 5.20 -2.56 -22.92
CA VAL A 132 6.03 -2.15 -21.78
C VAL A 132 5.42 -0.93 -21.11
N GLU A 133 5.27 -0.99 -19.79
CA GLU A 133 5.01 0.17 -18.94
C GLU A 133 6.31 0.63 -18.30
N ILE A 134 6.68 1.90 -18.53
CA ILE A 134 7.87 2.49 -17.93
C ILE A 134 7.44 3.29 -16.71
N LYS A 135 7.97 2.91 -15.53
CA LYS A 135 7.79 3.62 -14.26
C LYS A 135 9.12 4.26 -13.82
N PRO A 136 9.12 5.25 -12.92
CA PRO A 136 10.35 5.89 -12.43
C PRO A 136 11.37 4.90 -11.86
N LEU A 137 10.92 3.88 -11.12
CA LEU A 137 11.75 2.93 -10.39
C LEU A 137 11.57 1.47 -10.84
N ALA A 138 10.76 1.24 -11.88
CA ALA A 138 10.41 -0.10 -12.34
C ALA A 138 10.15 -0.15 -13.85
N VAL A 139 10.02 -1.35 -14.37
CA VAL A 139 9.50 -1.65 -15.70
C VAL A 139 8.46 -2.77 -15.59
N GLY A 140 7.31 -2.60 -16.24
CA GLY A 140 6.26 -3.62 -16.35
C GLY A 140 6.18 -4.20 -17.76
N LEU A 141 6.19 -5.52 -17.91
CA LEU A 141 5.89 -6.22 -19.15
C LEU A 141 4.48 -6.77 -19.09
N HIS A 142 3.56 -6.13 -19.81
CA HIS A 142 2.18 -6.56 -19.92
C HIS A 142 2.00 -7.55 -21.06
N THR A 143 1.29 -8.65 -20.77
CA THR A 143 1.04 -9.73 -21.74
C THR A 143 -0.45 -10.06 -21.85
N ARG A 144 -1.33 -9.21 -21.31
CA ARG A 144 -2.79 -9.41 -21.29
C ARG A 144 -3.38 -9.67 -22.66
N LEU A 145 -2.96 -8.89 -23.67
CA LEU A 145 -3.48 -8.98 -25.02
C LEU A 145 -2.79 -10.05 -25.86
N VAL A 146 -1.80 -10.77 -25.32
CA VAL A 146 -1.19 -11.93 -25.98
C VAL A 146 -2.20 -13.08 -25.96
N PRO A 147 -2.69 -13.57 -27.13
CA PRO A 147 -3.79 -14.55 -27.17
C PRO A 147 -3.42 -15.90 -26.53
N ASN A 148 -2.17 -16.32 -26.67
CA ASN A 148 -1.67 -17.57 -26.13
C ASN A 148 -1.11 -17.34 -24.73
N LYS A 149 -1.83 -17.83 -23.70
CA LYS A 149 -1.45 -17.64 -22.29
C LYS A 149 -0.14 -18.36 -21.89
N GLU A 150 0.19 -19.48 -22.54
CA GLU A 150 1.48 -20.14 -22.31
C GLU A 150 2.64 -19.32 -22.86
N LEU A 151 2.45 -18.69 -24.03
CA LEU A 151 3.42 -17.76 -24.59
C LEU A 151 3.55 -16.53 -23.71
N ALA A 152 2.42 -15.93 -23.26
CA ALA A 152 2.41 -14.80 -22.33
C ALA A 152 3.25 -15.09 -21.07
N GLY A 153 3.07 -16.26 -20.47
CA GLY A 153 3.86 -16.70 -19.33
C GLY A 153 5.36 -16.84 -19.64
N ARG A 154 5.72 -17.35 -20.83
CA ARG A 154 7.12 -17.45 -21.27
C ARG A 154 7.77 -16.09 -21.49
N LEU A 155 7.05 -15.10 -22.01
CA LEU A 155 7.57 -13.73 -22.18
C LEU A 155 7.89 -13.11 -20.83
N ASN A 156 6.97 -13.20 -19.89
CA ASN A 156 7.19 -12.71 -18.53
C ASN A 156 8.35 -13.44 -17.83
N GLN A 157 8.45 -14.77 -18.00
CA GLN A 157 9.55 -15.54 -17.44
C GLN A 157 10.91 -15.11 -17.99
N ARG A 158 11.03 -14.79 -19.27
CA ARG A 158 12.27 -14.27 -19.85
C ARG A 158 12.75 -12.99 -19.19
N LEU A 159 11.83 -12.04 -18.92
CA LEU A 159 12.18 -10.83 -18.20
C LEU A 159 12.55 -11.11 -16.73
N ALA A 160 11.85 -12.05 -16.09
CA ALA A 160 12.18 -12.50 -14.74
C ALA A 160 13.58 -13.13 -14.68
N ASP A 161 13.95 -13.95 -15.67
CA ASP A 161 15.26 -14.58 -15.74
C ASP A 161 16.38 -13.51 -15.87
N VAL A 162 16.16 -12.46 -16.66
CA VAL A 162 17.07 -11.32 -16.72
C VAL A 162 17.14 -10.64 -15.35
N ALA A 163 16.01 -10.34 -14.74
CA ALA A 163 15.95 -9.65 -13.45
C ALA A 163 16.70 -10.38 -12.34
N THR A 164 16.66 -11.73 -12.33
CA THR A 164 17.35 -12.54 -11.32
C THR A 164 18.87 -12.55 -11.43
N THR A 165 19.44 -12.01 -12.51
CA THR A 165 20.90 -11.88 -12.66
C THR A 165 21.50 -10.78 -11.76
N SER A 166 20.66 -9.96 -11.13
CA SER A 166 21.09 -8.87 -10.26
C SER A 166 20.29 -8.84 -8.96
N ASP A 167 20.99 -8.71 -7.84
CA ASP A 167 20.39 -8.48 -6.52
C ASP A 167 19.68 -7.12 -6.38
N LEU A 168 19.79 -6.26 -7.38
CA LEU A 168 19.10 -4.97 -7.41
C LEU A 168 17.63 -5.09 -7.81
N SER A 169 17.21 -6.25 -8.32
CA SER A 169 15.85 -6.47 -8.81
C SER A 169 14.91 -6.96 -7.72
N GLN A 170 13.71 -6.45 -7.75
CA GLN A 170 12.54 -7.00 -7.07
C GLN A 170 11.50 -7.35 -8.14
N VAL A 171 11.15 -8.62 -8.22
CA VAL A 171 10.21 -9.15 -9.22
C VAL A 171 8.84 -9.34 -8.59
N THR A 172 7.82 -8.74 -9.18
CA THR A 172 6.42 -8.90 -8.76
C THR A 172 5.62 -9.50 -9.92
N TRP A 173 4.97 -10.64 -9.64
CA TRP A 173 4.08 -11.31 -10.58
C TRP A 173 2.66 -10.86 -10.35
N GLY A 174 2.07 -10.22 -11.36
CA GLY A 174 0.66 -9.86 -11.37
C GLY A 174 -0.13 -10.70 -12.40
N LYS A 175 -1.42 -10.39 -12.53
CA LYS A 175 -2.27 -11.04 -13.53
C LYS A 175 -1.93 -10.51 -14.93
N ASP A 176 -1.30 -11.35 -15.75
CA ASP A 176 -0.87 -11.00 -17.11
C ASP A 176 0.15 -9.83 -17.18
N ILE A 177 0.92 -9.61 -16.12
CA ILE A 177 2.01 -8.64 -16.04
C ILE A 177 3.16 -9.21 -15.21
N LEU A 178 4.39 -8.87 -15.58
CA LEU A 178 5.56 -8.95 -14.72
C LEU A 178 6.09 -7.54 -14.50
N GLU A 179 6.23 -7.14 -13.25
CA GLU A 179 6.90 -5.90 -12.87
C GLU A 179 8.26 -6.20 -12.27
N VAL A 180 9.28 -5.46 -12.68
CA VAL A 180 10.63 -5.51 -12.12
C VAL A 180 11.00 -4.12 -11.64
N ALA A 181 11.12 -3.97 -10.31
CA ALA A 181 11.60 -2.75 -9.67
C ALA A 181 13.09 -2.86 -9.31
N VAL A 182 13.78 -1.73 -9.27
CA VAL A 182 15.18 -1.62 -8.81
C VAL A 182 15.28 -0.99 -7.42
N ASP A 183 14.16 -0.78 -6.79
CA ASP A 183 14.01 -0.37 -5.41
C ASP A 183 13.33 -1.48 -4.63
N LYS A 184 13.77 -1.71 -3.38
CA LYS A 184 13.25 -2.79 -2.52
C LYS A 184 12.23 -2.29 -1.49
N THR A 185 11.81 -1.04 -1.60
CA THR A 185 10.79 -0.49 -0.74
C THR A 185 9.47 -1.25 -0.93
N THR A 186 8.86 -1.61 0.17
CA THR A 186 7.53 -2.24 0.21
C THR A 186 6.59 -1.35 1.01
N LYS A 187 5.28 -1.56 0.86
CA LYS A 187 4.28 -0.85 1.69
C LYS A 187 4.58 -1.00 3.18
N GLY A 188 5.01 -2.19 3.60
CA GLY A 188 5.37 -2.47 4.99
C GLY A 188 6.60 -1.69 5.45
N SER A 189 7.70 -1.74 4.69
CA SER A 189 8.92 -1.01 5.05
C SER A 189 8.69 0.51 5.11
N TYR A 190 7.89 1.04 4.18
CA TYR A 190 7.54 2.47 4.17
C TYR A 190 6.73 2.86 5.43
N ILE A 191 5.69 2.08 5.78
CA ILE A 191 4.87 2.34 6.97
C ILE A 191 5.72 2.29 8.24
N GLU A 192 6.63 1.33 8.36
CA GLU A 192 7.55 1.22 9.49
C GLU A 192 8.52 2.41 9.59
N ASP A 193 9.10 2.83 8.48
CA ASP A 193 9.99 3.99 8.46
C ASP A 193 9.24 5.29 8.77
N PHE A 194 8.01 5.44 8.26
CA PHE A 194 7.12 6.54 8.57
C PHE A 194 6.77 6.57 10.07
N ARG A 195 6.40 5.42 10.66
CA ARG A 195 6.12 5.28 12.10
C ARG A 195 7.32 5.72 12.95
N ARG A 196 8.52 5.25 12.60
CA ARG A 196 9.77 5.61 13.30
C ARG A 196 10.10 7.10 13.17
N ALA A 197 9.88 7.69 12.00
CA ALA A 197 10.09 9.11 11.76
C ALA A 197 9.11 9.94 12.61
N TYR A 198 7.84 9.58 12.62
CA TYR A 198 6.80 10.22 13.42
C TYR A 198 7.13 10.18 14.91
N ALA A 199 7.53 9.00 15.42
CA ALA A 199 7.88 8.83 16.81
C ALA A 199 9.08 9.70 17.22
N ARG A 200 10.09 9.82 16.36
CA ARG A 200 11.24 10.72 16.59
C ARG A 200 10.87 12.20 16.62
N GLU A 201 9.95 12.61 15.73
CA GLU A 201 9.54 14.02 15.62
C GLU A 201 8.59 14.44 16.73
N HIS A 202 7.64 13.57 17.09
CA HIS A 202 6.55 13.93 18.01
C HIS A 202 6.72 13.36 19.42
N GLY A 203 7.69 12.46 19.64
CA GLY A 203 7.88 11.78 20.94
C GLY A 203 6.73 10.83 21.31
N ARG A 204 5.91 10.43 20.35
CA ARG A 204 4.72 9.57 20.52
C ARG A 204 4.63 8.57 19.38
N GLU A 205 4.13 7.38 19.67
CA GLU A 205 3.94 6.35 18.68
C GLU A 205 2.58 6.47 17.98
N LEU A 206 2.57 6.16 16.68
CA LEU A 206 1.35 6.01 15.90
C LEU A 206 0.77 4.60 16.08
N ARG A 207 -0.52 4.53 16.38
CA ARG A 207 -1.29 3.32 16.09
C ARG A 207 -1.59 3.27 14.60
N VAL A 208 -1.46 2.09 13.99
CA VAL A 208 -1.68 1.92 12.55
C VAL A 208 -2.98 1.15 12.30
N LEU A 209 -3.77 1.71 11.41
CA LEU A 209 -4.84 1.03 10.69
C LEU A 209 -4.37 0.90 9.24
N PHE A 210 -4.29 -0.33 8.74
CA PHE A 210 -3.98 -0.59 7.33
C PHE A 210 -5.03 -1.49 6.70
N ALA A 211 -5.50 -1.18 5.49
CA ALA A 211 -6.36 -2.04 4.69
C ALA A 211 -5.78 -2.24 3.29
N GLY A 212 -5.88 -3.47 2.79
CA GLY A 212 -5.43 -3.86 1.46
C GLY A 212 -6.03 -5.17 0.98
N ASP A 213 -5.98 -5.43 -0.34
CA ASP A 213 -6.64 -6.57 -0.99
C ASP A 213 -5.67 -7.56 -1.65
N ASP A 214 -4.40 -7.20 -1.86
CA ASP A 214 -3.45 -7.97 -2.66
C ASP A 214 -2.29 -8.56 -1.81
N THR A 215 -1.49 -9.40 -2.45
CA THR A 215 -0.29 -10.01 -1.87
C THR A 215 0.78 -8.99 -1.52
N THR A 216 0.87 -7.86 -2.24
CA THR A 216 1.79 -6.77 -1.90
C THR A 216 1.43 -6.08 -0.60
N ASP A 217 0.15 -6.11 -0.20
CA ASP A 217 -0.34 -5.56 1.07
C ASP A 217 0.06 -6.41 2.27
N GLU A 218 0.30 -7.70 2.05
CA GLU A 218 0.78 -8.58 3.12
C GLU A 218 2.12 -8.12 3.69
N THR A 219 2.92 -7.37 2.92
CA THR A 219 4.15 -6.75 3.44
C THR A 219 3.85 -5.73 4.54
N ALA A 220 2.75 -4.97 4.41
CA ALA A 220 2.31 -4.04 5.44
C ALA A 220 1.58 -4.77 6.58
N LEU A 221 0.63 -5.66 6.23
CA LEU A 221 -0.14 -6.42 7.22
C LEU A 221 0.76 -7.23 8.17
N SER A 222 1.86 -7.81 7.67
CA SER A 222 2.79 -8.60 8.48
C SER A 222 3.70 -7.77 9.39
N THR A 223 3.83 -6.46 9.15
CA THR A 223 4.63 -5.56 10.00
C THR A 223 3.83 -4.92 11.13
N LEU A 224 2.51 -5.07 11.14
CA LEU A 224 1.65 -4.47 12.16
C LEU A 224 1.80 -5.16 13.51
N HIS A 225 1.69 -4.38 14.58
CA HIS A 225 1.80 -4.84 15.95
C HIS A 225 0.41 -5.21 16.49
N TYR A 226 0.02 -6.48 16.33
CA TYR A 226 -1.30 -6.98 16.70
C TYR A 226 -1.49 -7.35 18.18
N SER A 227 -0.41 -7.36 18.96
CA SER A 227 -0.51 -7.62 20.40
C SER A 227 0.34 -6.63 21.19
N SER A 228 -0.09 -6.39 22.43
CA SER A 228 0.65 -5.57 23.38
C SER A 228 2.03 -6.12 23.75
N ASP A 229 2.26 -7.40 23.48
CA ASP A 229 3.52 -8.09 23.80
C ASP A 229 4.56 -7.99 22.68
N MET A 230 4.15 -7.49 21.52
CA MET A 230 5.06 -7.17 20.42
C MET A 230 5.56 -5.72 20.53
N ALA A 231 6.23 -5.42 21.64
CA ALA A 231 7.11 -4.26 21.65
C ALA A 231 8.17 -4.45 20.57
N PRO A 232 8.54 -3.41 19.81
CA PRO A 232 9.53 -3.54 18.74
C PRO A 232 10.80 -4.17 19.30
N ALA A 233 11.18 -5.33 18.78
CA ALA A 233 12.45 -5.97 19.07
C ALA A 233 13.58 -5.21 18.34
N VAL A 234 13.69 -3.94 18.57
CA VAL A 234 14.80 -3.11 18.11
C VAL A 234 15.27 -2.28 19.29
N GLY A 235 16.50 -2.52 19.69
CA GLY A 235 17.22 -1.86 20.76
C GLY A 235 17.32 -0.34 20.65
N ALA A 236 16.19 0.33 20.70
CA ALA A 236 16.04 1.74 20.91
C ALA A 236 15.50 1.93 22.33
N THR A 237 16.38 1.78 23.30
CA THR A 237 16.19 2.42 24.59
C THR A 237 16.44 3.92 24.40
N ASP A 238 15.55 4.60 23.69
CA ASP A 238 15.47 6.05 23.82
C ASP A 238 14.58 6.34 25.05
N PRO A 239 15.17 6.82 26.17
CA PRO A 239 14.43 7.09 27.41
C PRO A 239 13.44 8.27 27.26
N HIS A 240 13.38 8.92 26.11
CA HIS A 240 12.48 10.04 25.82
C HIS A 240 11.23 9.64 25.03
N LEU A 241 11.14 8.40 24.53
CA LEU A 241 9.91 7.89 23.95
C LEU A 241 8.90 7.60 25.08
N VAL A 242 7.88 8.41 25.16
CA VAL A 242 6.72 8.14 26.00
C VAL A 242 6.02 6.91 25.43
N ALA A 243 5.99 5.82 26.20
CA ALA A 243 5.24 4.64 25.82
C ALA A 243 3.79 5.03 25.44
N PRO A 244 3.22 4.41 24.39
CA PRO A 244 1.85 4.71 24.00
C PRO A 244 0.95 4.51 25.21
N ALA A 245 0.01 5.46 25.39
CA ALA A 245 -1.01 5.31 26.41
C ALA A 245 -1.82 4.06 26.10
N ALA A 246 -1.61 3.02 26.91
CA ALA A 246 -2.25 1.71 26.81
C ALA A 246 -2.17 1.02 25.43
N ASN A 247 -1.34 0.03 25.36
CA ASN A 247 -1.33 -1.22 24.57
C ASN A 247 -2.53 -1.51 23.64
N THR A 248 -2.92 -0.57 22.79
CA THR A 248 -3.94 -0.84 21.78
C THR A 248 -3.26 -1.35 20.51
N PRO A 249 -3.51 -2.61 20.12
CA PRO A 249 -2.88 -3.21 18.96
C PRO A 249 -3.25 -2.48 17.67
N ASP A 250 -2.37 -2.54 16.68
CA ASP A 250 -2.68 -2.10 15.32
C ASP A 250 -3.84 -2.91 14.75
N ILE A 251 -4.48 -2.39 13.73
CA ILE A 251 -5.55 -3.10 13.02
C ILE A 251 -5.17 -3.26 11.55
N GLY A 252 -5.10 -4.52 11.12
CA GLY A 252 -4.94 -4.90 9.73
C GLY A 252 -6.25 -5.44 9.18
N ILE A 253 -6.66 -4.93 8.02
CA ILE A 253 -7.88 -5.33 7.33
C ILE A 253 -7.51 -5.91 5.97
N ARG A 254 -7.95 -7.15 5.71
CA ARG A 254 -7.96 -7.73 4.38
C ARG A 254 -9.27 -7.36 3.68
N VAL A 255 -9.21 -6.80 2.49
CA VAL A 255 -10.39 -6.60 1.64
C VAL A 255 -10.54 -7.79 0.71
N GLY A 256 -11.74 -8.34 0.61
CA GLY A 256 -12.00 -9.54 -0.19
C GLY A 256 -11.42 -10.84 0.40
N GLY A 257 -11.26 -11.86 -0.42
CA GLY A 257 -10.84 -13.20 -0.03
C GLY A 257 -9.34 -13.40 0.06
N GLY A 258 -8.92 -14.64 0.33
CA GLY A 258 -7.51 -15.07 0.34
C GLY A 258 -6.90 -15.26 1.72
N GLU A 259 -5.71 -15.89 1.76
CA GLU A 259 -4.88 -16.00 2.96
C GLU A 259 -4.28 -14.64 3.30
N THR A 260 -4.16 -14.33 4.60
CA THR A 260 -3.71 -13.02 5.04
C THR A 260 -3.15 -13.04 6.46
N SER A 261 -2.24 -12.08 6.73
CA SER A 261 -1.75 -11.73 8.05
C SER A 261 -2.64 -10.70 8.76
N ALA A 262 -3.71 -10.21 8.12
CA ALA A 262 -4.65 -9.27 8.71
C ALA A 262 -5.38 -9.87 9.92
N THR A 263 -5.87 -8.98 10.79
CA THR A 263 -6.70 -9.37 11.95
C THR A 263 -8.19 -9.34 11.64
N HIS A 264 -8.60 -8.58 10.64
CA HIS A 264 -9.99 -8.36 10.27
C HIS A 264 -10.19 -8.44 8.75
N ARG A 265 -11.45 -8.53 8.33
CA ARG A 265 -11.82 -8.59 6.92
C ARG A 265 -13.00 -7.66 6.63
N LEU A 266 -12.95 -7.06 5.46
CA LEU A 266 -14.10 -6.42 4.80
C LEU A 266 -14.25 -7.03 3.41
N ASP A 267 -15.44 -7.04 2.85
CA ASP A 267 -15.69 -7.76 1.61
C ASP A 267 -15.46 -6.89 0.36
N THR A 268 -15.77 -5.59 0.45
CA THR A 268 -15.83 -4.68 -0.70
C THR A 268 -15.23 -3.30 -0.39
N PRO A 269 -14.87 -2.52 -1.43
CA PRO A 269 -14.52 -1.11 -1.27
C PRO A 269 -15.61 -0.25 -0.63
N GLU A 270 -16.88 -0.60 -0.82
CA GLU A 270 -18.02 0.06 -0.17
C GLU A 270 -18.00 -0.16 1.34
N ASP A 271 -17.65 -1.36 1.80
CA ASP A 271 -17.52 -1.65 3.23
C ASP A 271 -16.34 -0.86 3.84
N VAL A 272 -15.25 -0.69 3.09
CA VAL A 272 -14.12 0.15 3.51
C VAL A 272 -14.55 1.61 3.63
N ARG A 273 -15.30 2.14 2.65
CA ARG A 273 -15.86 3.50 2.73
C ARG A 273 -16.74 3.68 3.95
N ASP A 274 -17.69 2.77 4.18
CA ASP A 274 -18.64 2.85 5.29
C ASP A 274 -17.92 2.81 6.64
N PHE A 275 -16.90 1.95 6.74
CA PHE A 275 -16.00 1.89 7.88
C PHE A 275 -15.24 3.21 8.11
N LEU A 276 -14.65 3.80 7.07
CA LEU A 276 -13.93 5.07 7.17
C LEU A 276 -14.84 6.23 7.59
N GLN A 277 -16.06 6.26 7.07
CA GLN A 277 -17.08 7.25 7.46
C GLN A 277 -17.50 7.10 8.91
N ASP A 278 -17.65 5.86 9.41
CA ASP A 278 -17.98 5.63 10.82
C ASP A 278 -16.81 6.01 11.74
N LEU A 279 -15.59 5.64 11.37
CA LEU A 279 -14.39 6.05 12.09
C LEU A 279 -14.29 7.58 12.17
N LEU A 280 -14.52 8.27 11.05
CA LEU A 280 -14.52 9.73 11.00
C LEU A 280 -15.55 10.32 11.99
N ARG A 281 -16.81 9.85 11.93
CA ARG A 281 -17.88 10.33 12.85
C ARG A 281 -17.50 10.17 14.31
N ARG A 282 -16.99 8.99 14.68
CA ARG A 282 -16.60 8.69 16.08
C ARG A 282 -15.42 9.50 16.55
N ARG A 283 -14.40 9.65 15.66
CA ARG A 283 -13.18 10.37 16.02
C ARG A 283 -13.39 11.90 16.07
N ASP A 284 -14.28 12.45 15.26
CA ASP A 284 -14.71 13.87 15.29
C ASP A 284 -15.65 14.19 16.49
N GLY A 285 -16.04 13.18 17.26
CA GLY A 285 -16.95 13.34 18.40
C GLY A 285 -18.40 13.60 18.00
N ARG A 286 -18.75 13.45 16.74
CA ARG A 286 -20.12 13.52 16.24
C ARG A 286 -20.76 12.15 16.46
N SER A 287 -21.58 12.05 17.51
CA SER A 287 -22.43 10.85 17.70
C SER A 287 -23.28 10.64 16.45
N ALA A 288 -23.42 9.37 16.05
CA ALA A 288 -24.44 8.99 15.09
C ALA A 288 -25.81 9.25 15.73
N ASP A 289 -26.55 10.25 15.25
CA ASP A 289 -27.96 10.46 15.51
C ASP A 289 -28.82 9.48 14.68
#